data_7a73738887ba4f559756b1fb9810ea7f
#
_entry.id   7a73738887ba4f559756b1fb9810ea7f
#
_cell.length_a   1.000
_cell.length_b   1.000
_cell.length_c   1.000
_cell.angle_alpha   90.00
_cell.angle_beta   90.00
_cell.angle_gamma   90.00
#
_symmetry.space_group_name_H-M   'P 1'
#
loop_
_entity.id
_entity.type
_entity.pdbx_description
1 polymer ?
#
loop_
_entity_poly.entity_id
_entity_poly.type
_entity_poly.pdbx_seq_one_letter_code
_entity_poly.pdbx_strand_id
1 'polypeptide(L)'
;HLLGLGPTNNSDNFYLREFSLKLSYANIALEAGRGTQWWGPGYHGSLLLTDHAFPMDMIKLGTERPFQLPGFLSGLGDWKVNAFLAQLERNRDFSRARVFGLRISYLPVSWLEFGLTRLTQFGGRGRDQSFPETIVDTYIHPANQGSDKEVNEQGMADFRLRLPSVPYLIPFPAGLQLYGEIGTEDKWSQLPIPSRAAFLGGIYIPQVFQGDTMDLRIEYADTDYGRRRHPELGGVWYNNGTYTSGMRYRGFPLGHHMGTDGIDVFVRSTRYLTDTVQLGANFNIQERDRGQPVHEKKREAAVDLTWWYSKDVQVMGGYTFQRLTN
;
A
#
# COMPACT_ATOMS: atom_id res chain seq x y z
N HIS A 1 -9.39 13.56 14.17
CA HIS A 1 -10.72 13.31 13.57
C HIS A 1 -10.96 11.80 13.53
N LEU A 2 -11.58 11.25 14.60
CA LEU A 2 -11.82 9.81 14.82
C LEU A 2 -12.92 9.21 13.93
N LEU A 3 -13.51 9.95 13.01
CA LEU A 3 -14.58 9.45 12.13
C LEU A 3 -14.46 9.89 10.66
N GLY A 4 -13.28 10.31 10.19
CA GLY A 4 -13.06 10.50 8.75
C GLY A 4 -14.03 11.48 8.05
N LEU A 5 -14.66 12.37 8.81
CA LEU A 5 -15.50 13.43 8.28
C LEU A 5 -14.61 14.65 8.05
N GLY A 6 -13.96 14.71 6.89
CA GLY A 6 -13.44 15.96 6.37
C GLY A 6 -14.56 17.01 6.31
N PRO A 7 -14.25 18.32 6.12
CA PRO A 7 -15.25 19.35 6.01
C PRO A 7 -16.14 19.07 4.80
N THR A 8 -17.21 18.33 5.05
CA THR A 8 -18.31 18.18 4.12
C THR A 8 -19.17 19.42 4.25
N ASN A 9 -19.47 20.08 3.12
CA ASN A 9 -20.62 20.98 3.11
C ASN A 9 -21.80 20.23 3.71
N ASN A 10 -22.46 20.83 4.68
CA ASN A 10 -23.49 20.29 5.56
C ASN A 10 -24.77 19.77 4.88
N SER A 11 -24.74 19.33 3.64
CA SER A 11 -25.94 18.88 2.92
C SER A 11 -26.06 17.35 2.74
N ASP A 12 -24.99 16.57 2.95
CA ASP A 12 -25.04 15.15 2.67
C ASP A 12 -25.05 14.33 3.97
N ASN A 13 -26.24 14.04 4.47
CA ASN A 13 -26.46 13.16 5.62
C ASN A 13 -26.21 11.67 5.29
N PHE A 14 -25.92 11.32 4.03
CA PHE A 14 -25.65 9.98 3.60
C PHE A 14 -24.46 9.94 2.62
N TYR A 15 -23.46 9.13 2.94
CA TYR A 15 -22.30 8.88 2.10
C TYR A 15 -22.12 7.38 1.88
N LEU A 16 -22.27 6.94 0.64
CA LEU A 16 -21.99 5.56 0.25
C LEU A 16 -20.46 5.38 0.13
N ARG A 17 -19.86 4.78 1.16
CA ARG A 17 -18.42 4.67 1.29
C ARG A 17 -17.82 3.73 0.24
N GLU A 18 -18.37 2.52 0.12
CA GLU A 18 -17.87 1.51 -0.80
C GLU A 18 -19.03 0.76 -1.44
N PHE A 19 -18.90 0.47 -2.72
CA PHE A 19 -19.81 -0.38 -3.48
C PHE A 19 -19.09 -0.87 -4.73
N SER A 20 -19.42 -2.05 -5.23
CA SER A 20 -18.91 -2.51 -6.51
C SER A 20 -19.88 -3.48 -7.18
N LEU A 21 -19.79 -3.52 -8.50
CA LEU A 21 -20.36 -4.54 -9.36
C LEU A 21 -19.20 -5.28 -10.02
N LYS A 22 -19.14 -6.60 -9.86
CA LYS A 22 -18.08 -7.46 -10.39
C LYS A 22 -18.67 -8.50 -11.33
N LEU A 23 -18.07 -8.63 -12.50
CA LEU A 23 -18.35 -9.66 -13.49
C LEU A 23 -17.08 -10.47 -13.74
N SER A 24 -17.20 -11.79 -13.70
CA SER A 24 -16.05 -12.69 -13.88
C SER A 24 -16.37 -13.74 -14.94
N TYR A 25 -15.43 -13.93 -15.88
CA TYR A 25 -15.52 -14.97 -16.91
C TYR A 25 -14.12 -15.48 -17.27
N ALA A 26 -13.95 -16.80 -17.42
CA ALA A 26 -12.72 -17.44 -17.85
C ALA A 26 -11.44 -16.92 -17.16
N ASN A 27 -11.48 -16.74 -15.83
CA ASN A 27 -10.41 -16.20 -15.00
C ASN A 27 -10.13 -14.70 -15.17
N ILE A 28 -10.96 -13.97 -15.91
CA ILE A 28 -10.87 -12.50 -16.02
C ILE A 28 -12.02 -11.90 -15.21
N ALA A 29 -11.70 -10.91 -14.37
CA ALA A 29 -12.67 -10.14 -13.60
C ALA A 29 -12.66 -8.67 -14.03
N LEU A 30 -13.82 -8.13 -14.33
CA LEU A 30 -14.08 -6.71 -14.49
C LEU A 30 -14.92 -6.23 -13.32
N GLU A 31 -14.47 -5.20 -12.63
CA GLU A 31 -15.17 -4.63 -11.48
C GLU A 31 -15.27 -3.12 -11.65
N ALA A 32 -16.44 -2.55 -11.42
CA ALA A 32 -16.67 -1.11 -11.41
C ALA A 32 -17.34 -0.70 -10.12
N GLY A 33 -16.85 0.37 -9.49
CA GLY A 33 -17.40 0.83 -8.22
C GLY A 33 -16.51 1.83 -7.49
N ARG A 34 -16.75 1.94 -6.20
CA ARG A 34 -15.97 2.75 -5.28
C ARG A 34 -15.31 1.86 -4.24
N GLY A 35 -14.00 2.01 -4.05
CA GLY A 35 -13.25 1.22 -3.10
C GLY A 35 -11.80 1.67 -2.96
N THR A 36 -11.06 0.96 -2.14
CA THR A 36 -9.62 1.10 -1.95
C THR A 36 -8.88 -0.06 -2.58
N GLN A 37 -7.56 0.07 -2.73
CA GLN A 37 -6.68 -1.00 -3.19
C GLN A 37 -5.50 -1.11 -2.23
N TRP A 38 -5.18 -2.33 -1.80
CA TRP A 38 -3.97 -2.61 -1.04
C TRP A 38 -3.04 -3.46 -1.88
N TRP A 39 -1.90 -2.89 -2.29
CA TRP A 39 -0.93 -3.57 -3.12
C TRP A 39 0.45 -3.53 -2.48
N GLY A 40 0.93 -4.69 -2.06
CA GLY A 40 2.18 -4.90 -1.35
C GLY A 40 1.99 -5.89 -0.21
N PRO A 41 3.08 -6.46 0.32
CA PRO A 41 3.06 -7.39 1.45
C PRO A 41 2.99 -6.71 2.82
N GLY A 42 3.18 -5.39 2.90
CA GLY A 42 3.15 -4.64 4.15
C GLY A 42 1.81 -4.80 4.87
N TYR A 43 1.83 -4.78 6.18
CA TYR A 43 0.68 -5.02 7.07
C TYR A 43 0.14 -3.72 7.67
N HIS A 44 1.02 -2.89 8.22
CA HIS A 44 0.63 -1.59 8.80
C HIS A 44 0.49 -0.51 7.71
N GLY A 45 1.16 -0.72 6.59
CA GLY A 45 1.08 0.11 5.41
C GLY A 45 1.65 -0.59 4.18
N SER A 46 1.58 0.06 3.03
CA SER A 46 2.30 -0.25 1.81
C SER A 46 2.72 1.04 1.15
N LEU A 47 3.84 1.03 0.43
CA LEU A 47 4.43 2.26 -0.10
C LEU A 47 3.55 2.95 -1.14
N LEU A 48 2.80 2.21 -1.98
CA LEU A 48 2.06 2.82 -3.10
C LEU A 48 0.55 2.88 -2.91
N LEU A 49 -0.09 1.82 -2.40
CA LEU A 49 -1.55 1.74 -2.29
C LEU A 49 -1.96 1.06 -0.99
N THR A 50 -2.79 1.75 -0.23
CA THR A 50 -3.45 1.26 0.99
C THR A 50 -4.90 1.76 1.05
N ASP A 51 -5.58 1.41 2.11
CA ASP A 51 -6.91 1.93 2.48
C ASP A 51 -6.85 3.22 3.32
N HIS A 52 -5.67 3.84 3.44
CA HIS A 52 -5.48 5.10 4.17
C HIS A 52 -6.22 6.29 3.53
N ALA A 53 -6.16 6.39 2.20
CA ALA A 53 -6.95 7.39 1.47
C ALA A 53 -8.42 6.97 1.40
N PHE A 54 -9.29 7.96 1.14
CA PHE A 54 -10.71 7.69 0.88
C PHE A 54 -10.89 6.74 -0.31
N PRO A 55 -11.95 5.90 -0.31
CA PRO A 55 -12.29 5.08 -1.46
C PRO A 55 -12.53 5.90 -2.72
N MET A 56 -11.92 5.49 -3.83
CA MET A 56 -11.98 6.15 -5.14
C MET A 56 -12.99 5.45 -6.06
N ASP A 57 -13.63 6.22 -6.93
CA ASP A 57 -14.41 5.65 -8.05
C ASP A 57 -13.42 5.09 -9.08
N MET A 58 -13.55 3.78 -9.40
CA MET A 58 -12.60 3.09 -10.25
C MET A 58 -13.24 1.95 -11.05
N ILE A 59 -12.57 1.61 -12.15
CA ILE A 59 -12.79 0.39 -12.91
C ILE A 59 -11.55 -0.47 -12.75
N LYS A 60 -11.73 -1.75 -12.41
CA LYS A 60 -10.66 -2.72 -12.21
C LYS A 60 -10.77 -3.85 -13.22
N LEU A 61 -9.65 -4.29 -13.74
CA LEU A 61 -9.52 -5.45 -14.59
C LEU A 61 -8.38 -6.33 -14.07
N GLY A 62 -8.61 -7.62 -13.94
CA GLY A 62 -7.55 -8.51 -13.46
C GLY A 62 -7.89 -9.96 -13.58
N THR A 63 -6.97 -10.81 -13.18
CA THR A 63 -7.21 -12.24 -13.07
C THR A 63 -7.84 -12.56 -11.72
N GLU A 64 -8.88 -13.39 -11.76
CA GLU A 64 -9.61 -13.85 -10.56
C GLU A 64 -8.68 -14.69 -9.66
N ARG A 65 -7.98 -15.63 -10.28
CA ARG A 65 -7.05 -16.57 -9.64
C ARG A 65 -5.68 -16.46 -10.30
N PRO A 66 -4.61 -16.85 -9.60
CA PRO A 66 -3.33 -17.04 -10.25
C PRO A 66 -3.44 -18.03 -11.42
N PHE A 67 -2.63 -17.85 -12.44
CA PHE A 67 -2.59 -18.68 -13.64
C PHE A 67 -1.16 -19.01 -14.02
N GLN A 68 -0.97 -20.14 -14.71
CA GLN A 68 0.32 -20.53 -15.27
C GLN A 68 0.39 -20.15 -16.75
N LEU A 69 1.56 -19.76 -17.19
CA LEU A 69 1.79 -19.50 -18.61
C LEU A 69 1.65 -20.82 -19.41
N PRO A 70 1.17 -20.78 -20.66
CA PRO A 70 0.93 -21.98 -21.44
C PRO A 70 2.23 -22.65 -21.91
N GLY A 71 2.13 -23.96 -22.22
CA GLY A 71 3.20 -24.75 -22.81
C GLY A 71 4.39 -24.94 -21.87
N PHE A 72 5.61 -24.84 -22.41
CA PHE A 72 6.85 -25.04 -21.66
C PHE A 72 7.09 -23.99 -20.56
N LEU A 73 6.39 -22.86 -20.60
CA LEU A 73 6.47 -21.81 -19.59
C LEU A 73 5.63 -22.11 -18.35
N SER A 74 4.82 -23.17 -18.33
CA SER A 74 3.98 -23.54 -17.18
C SER A 74 4.80 -23.86 -15.92
N GLY A 75 6.02 -24.37 -16.08
CA GLY A 75 6.95 -24.64 -14.98
C GLY A 75 7.58 -23.40 -14.32
N LEU A 76 7.34 -22.19 -14.84
CA LEU A 76 7.88 -20.96 -14.25
C LEU A 76 7.12 -20.50 -13.00
N GLY A 77 5.99 -21.13 -12.64
CA GLY A 77 5.18 -20.76 -11.48
C GLY A 77 3.91 -19.98 -11.84
N ASP A 78 3.27 -19.44 -10.81
CA ASP A 78 1.97 -18.81 -10.92
C ASP A 78 2.08 -17.29 -11.06
N TRP A 79 1.19 -16.72 -11.88
CA TRP A 79 1.13 -15.29 -12.18
C TRP A 79 -0.25 -14.73 -11.84
N LYS A 80 -0.30 -13.48 -11.38
CA LYS A 80 -1.54 -12.73 -11.21
C LYS A 80 -1.34 -11.31 -11.71
N VAL A 81 -2.32 -10.80 -12.46
CA VAL A 81 -2.29 -9.45 -13.03
C VAL A 81 -3.54 -8.69 -12.58
N ASN A 82 -3.34 -7.48 -12.08
CA ASN A 82 -4.42 -6.57 -11.69
C ASN A 82 -4.11 -5.18 -12.21
N ALA A 83 -5.12 -4.52 -12.76
CA ALA A 83 -5.06 -3.14 -13.19
C ALA A 83 -6.30 -2.39 -12.71
N PHE A 84 -6.18 -1.09 -12.50
CA PHE A 84 -7.33 -0.22 -12.27
C PHE A 84 -7.13 1.14 -12.92
N LEU A 85 -8.24 1.80 -13.23
CA LEU A 85 -8.31 3.20 -13.60
C LEU A 85 -9.25 3.90 -12.64
N ALA A 86 -8.73 4.85 -11.86
CA ALA A 86 -9.48 5.62 -10.89
C ALA A 86 -9.53 7.10 -11.27
N GLN A 87 -10.58 7.80 -10.84
CA GLN A 87 -10.70 9.24 -10.97
C GLN A 87 -10.49 9.90 -9.62
N LEU A 88 -9.61 10.92 -9.58
CA LEU A 88 -9.35 11.72 -8.40
C LEU A 88 -10.38 12.85 -8.24
N GLU A 89 -10.33 13.55 -7.11
CA GLU A 89 -11.28 14.60 -6.73
C GLU A 89 -11.24 15.83 -7.67
N ARG A 90 -12.29 16.67 -7.54
CA ARG A 90 -12.39 17.92 -8.30
C ARG A 90 -11.51 19.03 -7.74
N ASN A 91 -11.35 19.06 -6.42
CA ASN A 91 -10.62 20.11 -5.71
C ASN A 91 -9.15 19.77 -5.59
N ARG A 92 -8.45 19.89 -6.72
CA ARG A 92 -7.00 19.70 -6.85
C ARG A 92 -6.47 20.55 -8.02
N ASP A 93 -5.16 20.61 -8.19
CA ASP A 93 -4.47 21.32 -9.27
C ASP A 93 -5.06 21.02 -10.67
N PHE A 94 -5.01 19.76 -11.08
CA PHE A 94 -5.71 19.28 -12.28
C PHE A 94 -6.97 18.52 -11.86
N SER A 95 -8.09 19.24 -11.82
CA SER A 95 -9.38 18.70 -11.43
C SER A 95 -9.73 17.41 -12.17
N ARG A 96 -10.13 16.36 -11.44
CA ARG A 96 -10.47 15.04 -12.01
C ARG A 96 -9.30 14.37 -12.76
N ALA A 97 -8.06 14.59 -12.35
CA ALA A 97 -6.95 13.77 -12.81
C ALA A 97 -7.24 12.29 -12.56
N ARG A 98 -6.60 11.42 -13.32
CA ARG A 98 -6.80 9.98 -13.26
C ARG A 98 -5.55 9.31 -12.71
N VAL A 99 -5.73 8.16 -12.08
CA VAL A 99 -4.64 7.27 -11.68
C VAL A 99 -4.89 5.92 -12.32
N PHE A 100 -3.92 5.48 -13.11
CA PHE A 100 -3.84 4.10 -13.59
C PHE A 100 -2.85 3.33 -12.73
N GLY A 101 -3.26 2.16 -12.25
CA GLY A 101 -2.40 1.24 -11.52
C GLY A 101 -2.30 -0.09 -12.24
N LEU A 102 -1.10 -0.65 -12.29
CA LEU A 102 -0.82 -1.99 -12.79
C LEU A 102 0.02 -2.74 -11.78
N ARG A 103 -0.40 -3.94 -11.41
CA ARG A 103 0.35 -4.87 -10.56
C ARG A 103 0.45 -6.24 -11.21
N ILE A 104 1.67 -6.76 -11.23
CA ILE A 104 1.99 -8.14 -11.60
C ILE A 104 2.55 -8.82 -10.38
N SER A 105 1.92 -9.92 -9.94
CA SER A 105 2.43 -10.79 -8.89
C SER A 105 2.92 -12.10 -9.52
N TYR A 106 4.05 -12.60 -9.03
CA TYR A 106 4.72 -13.78 -9.53
C TYR A 106 5.12 -14.70 -8.37
N LEU A 107 4.67 -15.95 -8.41
CA LEU A 107 4.96 -16.99 -7.43
C LEU A 107 5.75 -18.12 -8.12
N PRO A 108 7.09 -18.03 -8.16
CA PRO A 108 7.91 -19.11 -8.74
C PRO A 108 7.75 -20.42 -7.98
N VAL A 109 7.58 -20.33 -6.67
CA VAL A 109 7.37 -21.45 -5.74
C VAL A 109 6.44 -21.01 -4.61
N SER A 110 5.83 -21.96 -3.92
CA SER A 110 4.81 -21.68 -2.89
C SER A 110 5.29 -20.83 -1.69
N TRP A 111 6.58 -20.80 -1.43
CA TRP A 111 7.19 -20.07 -0.33
C TRP A 111 7.77 -18.70 -0.73
N LEU A 112 7.79 -18.34 -2.03
CA LEU A 112 8.35 -17.10 -2.54
C LEU A 112 7.38 -16.42 -3.50
N GLU A 113 7.09 -15.16 -3.23
CA GLU A 113 6.25 -14.26 -4.05
C GLU A 113 7.01 -12.98 -4.35
N PHE A 114 6.93 -12.52 -5.58
CA PHE A 114 7.39 -11.20 -6.01
C PHE A 114 6.21 -10.39 -6.53
N GLY A 115 6.29 -9.07 -6.38
CA GLY A 115 5.34 -8.11 -6.94
C GLY A 115 6.05 -6.98 -7.65
N LEU A 116 5.49 -6.55 -8.77
CA LEU A 116 5.84 -5.29 -9.44
C LEU A 116 4.59 -4.45 -9.58
N THR A 117 4.67 -3.21 -9.11
CA THR A 117 3.56 -2.26 -9.14
C THR A 117 4.01 -0.96 -9.77
N ARG A 118 3.19 -0.39 -10.64
CA ARG A 118 3.36 0.96 -11.17
C ARG A 118 2.06 1.73 -11.07
N LEU A 119 2.16 2.98 -10.61
CA LEU A 119 1.08 3.96 -10.61
C LEU A 119 1.45 5.10 -11.54
N THR A 120 0.50 5.54 -12.33
CA THR A 120 0.64 6.68 -13.25
C THR A 120 -0.54 7.62 -13.07
N GLN A 121 -0.26 8.84 -12.61
CA GLN A 121 -1.24 9.92 -12.51
C GLN A 121 -1.13 10.80 -13.75
N PHE A 122 -2.26 11.05 -14.43
CA PHE A 122 -2.28 11.74 -15.71
C PHE A 122 -3.59 12.49 -15.96
N GLY A 123 -3.57 13.36 -16.98
CA GLY A 123 -4.75 14.08 -17.43
C GLY A 123 -5.33 15.02 -16.37
N GLY A 124 -6.62 15.23 -16.42
CA GLY A 124 -7.34 16.18 -15.61
C GLY A 124 -7.73 17.42 -16.40
N ARG A 125 -8.55 18.30 -15.81
CA ARG A 125 -9.03 19.48 -16.51
C ARG A 125 -7.86 20.43 -16.87
N GLY A 126 -7.75 20.76 -18.14
CA GLY A 126 -6.66 21.59 -18.67
C GLY A 126 -5.46 20.79 -19.18
N ARG A 127 -5.50 19.45 -19.12
CA ARG A 127 -4.51 18.54 -19.69
C ARG A 127 -5.20 17.54 -20.63
N ASP A 128 -4.95 17.68 -21.91
CA ASP A 128 -5.56 16.81 -22.93
C ASP A 128 -4.70 15.56 -23.15
N GLN A 129 -4.88 14.60 -22.23
CA GLN A 129 -4.21 13.30 -22.27
C GLN A 129 -5.26 12.20 -22.29
N SER A 130 -5.32 11.44 -23.38
CA SER A 130 -6.16 10.26 -23.45
C SER A 130 -5.53 9.07 -22.73
N PHE A 131 -6.33 8.11 -22.25
CA PHE A 131 -5.80 6.92 -21.58
C PHE A 131 -4.91 6.07 -22.53
N PRO A 132 -5.31 5.73 -23.77
CA PRO A 132 -4.45 4.95 -24.67
C PRO A 132 -3.11 5.63 -24.96
N GLU A 133 -3.11 6.94 -25.21
CA GLU A 133 -1.90 7.72 -25.46
C GLU A 133 -0.97 7.68 -24.23
N THR A 134 -1.50 7.91 -23.03
CA THR A 134 -0.73 7.85 -21.79
C THR A 134 -0.09 6.48 -21.60
N ILE A 135 -0.80 5.37 -21.85
CA ILE A 135 -0.23 4.04 -21.74
C ILE A 135 0.93 3.83 -22.72
N VAL A 136 0.76 4.22 -23.98
CA VAL A 136 1.83 4.10 -24.99
C VAL A 136 3.06 4.94 -24.58
N ASP A 137 2.85 6.20 -24.24
CA ASP A 137 3.92 7.12 -23.87
C ASP A 137 4.64 6.72 -22.58
N THR A 138 3.92 6.15 -21.61
CA THR A 138 4.46 5.77 -20.30
C THR A 138 5.17 4.43 -20.33
N TYR A 139 4.59 3.42 -21.00
CA TYR A 139 5.07 2.03 -20.92
C TYR A 139 5.90 1.61 -22.15
N ILE A 140 5.72 2.27 -23.30
CA ILE A 140 6.39 1.92 -24.56
C ILE A 140 7.44 2.96 -24.93
N HIS A 141 7.18 4.24 -24.73
CA HIS A 141 8.08 5.35 -25.05
C HIS A 141 8.35 6.25 -23.83
N PRO A 142 9.12 5.83 -22.84
CA PRO A 142 9.29 6.55 -21.58
C PRO A 142 10.18 7.80 -21.71
N ALA A 143 9.78 8.82 -22.47
CA ALA A 143 10.58 10.00 -22.77
C ALA A 143 9.86 11.35 -22.69
N ASN A 144 8.81 11.49 -21.86
CA ASN A 144 7.96 12.70 -21.84
C ASN A 144 8.32 13.73 -20.74
N GLN A 145 9.60 13.96 -20.46
CA GLN A 145 10.00 15.02 -19.52
C GLN A 145 9.88 16.41 -20.15
N GLY A 146 9.20 17.33 -19.45
CA GLY A 146 9.08 18.74 -19.82
C GLY A 146 8.08 19.04 -20.92
N SER A 147 7.13 18.15 -21.18
CA SER A 147 6.03 18.37 -22.14
C SER A 147 4.70 18.59 -21.40
N ASP A 148 3.69 19.13 -22.12
CA ASP A 148 2.31 19.22 -21.63
C ASP A 148 1.69 17.84 -21.30
N LYS A 149 2.37 16.76 -21.69
CA LYS A 149 2.00 15.36 -21.47
C LYS A 149 2.75 14.70 -20.31
N GLU A 150 3.48 15.47 -19.51
CA GLU A 150 4.17 14.96 -18.32
C GLU A 150 3.18 14.28 -17.36
N VAL A 151 3.57 13.15 -16.84
CA VAL A 151 2.79 12.32 -15.88
C VAL A 151 3.52 12.28 -14.54
N ASN A 152 2.80 11.95 -13.47
CA ASN A 152 3.40 11.64 -12.18
C ASN A 152 3.41 10.11 -11.99
N GLU A 153 4.58 9.55 -11.72
CA GLU A 153 4.78 8.11 -11.70
C GLU A 153 5.40 7.64 -10.40
N GLN A 154 4.92 6.50 -9.93
CA GLN A 154 5.52 5.75 -8.84
C GLN A 154 5.67 4.28 -9.23
N GLY A 155 6.79 3.68 -8.87
CA GLY A 155 7.05 2.26 -9.07
C GLY A 155 7.46 1.57 -7.79
N MET A 156 7.13 0.28 -7.66
CA MET A 156 7.48 -0.55 -6.51
C MET A 156 7.77 -1.97 -6.94
N ALA A 157 8.84 -2.53 -6.40
CA ALA A 157 9.07 -3.97 -6.35
C ALA A 157 8.90 -4.45 -4.92
N ASP A 158 8.33 -5.63 -4.76
CA ASP A 158 8.12 -6.23 -3.45
C ASP A 158 8.36 -7.75 -3.48
N PHE A 159 8.59 -8.31 -2.30
CA PHE A 159 8.71 -9.74 -2.11
C PHE A 159 8.06 -10.21 -0.81
N ARG A 160 7.69 -11.48 -0.78
CA ARG A 160 7.27 -12.22 0.42
C ARG A 160 7.91 -13.60 0.42
N LEU A 161 8.64 -13.90 1.49
CA LEU A 161 9.37 -15.12 1.69
C LEU A 161 8.80 -15.84 2.93
N ARG A 162 8.28 -17.07 2.75
CA ARG A 162 7.76 -17.90 3.83
C ARG A 162 8.77 -19.02 4.10
N LEU A 163 9.41 -18.97 5.25
CA LEU A 163 10.44 -19.92 5.66
C LEU A 163 9.84 -20.91 6.67
N PRO A 164 9.94 -22.23 6.41
CA PRO A 164 9.50 -23.24 7.37
C PRO A 164 10.36 -23.21 8.62
N SER A 165 9.90 -23.85 9.69
CA SER A 165 10.73 -24.11 10.86
C SER A 165 11.92 -24.98 10.49
N VAL A 166 13.11 -24.57 10.91
CA VAL A 166 14.36 -25.32 10.76
C VAL A 166 15.06 -25.31 12.12
N PRO A 167 15.22 -26.48 12.77
CA PRO A 167 15.83 -26.57 14.08
C PRO A 167 17.16 -25.80 14.16
N TYR A 168 17.38 -25.08 15.24
CA TYR A 168 18.55 -24.23 15.53
C TYR A 168 18.73 -23.00 14.62
N LEU A 169 18.13 -22.95 13.43
CA LEU A 169 18.25 -21.81 12.51
C LEU A 169 16.99 -20.94 12.52
N ILE A 170 15.82 -21.56 12.45
CA ILE A 170 14.51 -20.91 12.54
C ILE A 170 13.69 -21.65 13.60
N PRO A 171 13.88 -21.34 14.90
CA PRO A 171 13.32 -22.12 16.01
C PRO A 171 11.82 -21.87 16.25
N PHE A 172 11.16 -21.11 15.36
CA PHE A 172 9.74 -20.83 15.48
C PHE A 172 8.90 -22.00 14.93
N PRO A 173 7.93 -22.53 15.70
CA PRO A 173 7.22 -23.76 15.34
C PRO A 173 6.50 -23.72 13.99
N ALA A 174 5.90 -22.57 13.64
CA ALA A 174 5.25 -22.35 12.35
C ALA A 174 6.14 -21.65 11.32
N GLY A 175 7.47 -21.58 11.57
CA GLY A 175 8.40 -20.84 10.71
C GLY A 175 8.27 -19.34 10.86
N LEU A 176 8.74 -18.60 9.85
CA LEU A 176 8.61 -17.14 9.79
C LEU A 176 8.36 -16.66 8.36
N GLN A 177 7.81 -15.47 8.24
CA GLN A 177 7.64 -14.77 6.97
C GLN A 177 8.48 -13.49 7.01
N LEU A 178 9.31 -13.30 5.97
CA LEU A 178 9.97 -12.03 5.68
C LEU A 178 9.27 -11.38 4.50
N TYR A 179 9.16 -10.06 4.51
CA TYR A 179 8.62 -9.32 3.37
C TYR A 179 9.25 -7.94 3.28
N GLY A 180 9.23 -7.38 2.08
CA GLY A 180 9.75 -6.04 1.87
C GLY A 180 9.25 -5.41 0.59
N GLU A 181 9.32 -4.09 0.56
CA GLU A 181 8.99 -3.23 -0.57
C GLU A 181 10.13 -2.23 -0.79
N ILE A 182 10.46 -2.01 -2.05
CA ILE A 182 11.28 -0.89 -2.49
C ILE A 182 10.49 -0.11 -3.53
N GLY A 183 10.26 1.17 -3.26
CA GLY A 183 9.55 2.07 -4.16
C GLY A 183 10.42 3.21 -4.64
N THR A 184 10.03 3.85 -5.74
CA THR A 184 10.68 5.05 -6.28
C THR A 184 9.65 6.00 -6.89
N GLU A 185 9.96 7.30 -6.82
CA GLU A 185 9.28 8.38 -7.55
C GLU A 185 9.97 8.62 -8.89
N ASP A 186 9.21 8.79 -9.96
CA ASP A 186 9.56 9.21 -11.31
C ASP A 186 10.63 8.41 -12.07
N LYS A 187 11.71 7.91 -11.46
CA LYS A 187 12.81 7.29 -12.20
C LYS A 187 13.39 6.05 -11.52
N TRP A 188 13.42 4.96 -12.28
CA TRP A 188 14.21 3.75 -11.97
C TRP A 188 15.67 3.83 -12.42
N SER A 189 16.17 5.01 -12.77
CA SER A 189 17.41 5.17 -13.54
C SER A 189 18.72 4.89 -12.80
N GLN A 190 18.65 4.58 -11.50
CA GLN A 190 19.85 4.32 -10.68
C GLN A 190 19.71 3.01 -9.92
N LEU A 191 20.01 1.91 -10.59
CA LEU A 191 20.12 0.60 -9.94
C LEU A 191 21.47 0.47 -9.21
N PRO A 192 21.55 -0.27 -8.07
CA PRO A 192 20.49 -1.10 -7.51
C PRO A 192 19.48 -0.34 -6.63
N ILE A 193 19.79 0.86 -6.15
CA ILE A 193 18.92 1.63 -5.25
C ILE A 193 18.69 3.01 -5.85
N PRO A 194 17.46 3.34 -6.27
CA PRO A 194 17.12 4.66 -6.78
C PRO A 194 17.40 5.77 -5.77
N SER A 195 17.80 6.95 -6.24
CA SER A 195 18.08 8.11 -5.38
C SER A 195 16.84 8.58 -4.59
N ARG A 196 15.63 8.37 -5.17
CA ARG A 196 14.34 8.71 -4.58
C ARG A 196 13.63 7.48 -3.98
N ALA A 197 14.42 6.52 -3.47
CA ALA A 197 13.87 5.29 -2.93
C ALA A 197 13.14 5.51 -1.61
N ALA A 198 12.09 4.70 -1.40
CA ALA A 198 11.48 4.42 -0.13
C ALA A 198 11.52 2.92 0.14
N PHE A 199 11.47 2.52 1.40
CA PHE A 199 11.55 1.13 1.83
C PHE A 199 10.46 0.79 2.83
N LEU A 200 10.03 -0.46 2.77
CA LEU A 200 9.27 -1.12 3.82
C LEU A 200 9.83 -2.52 3.99
N GLY A 201 9.97 -2.96 5.22
CA GLY A 201 10.39 -4.33 5.53
C GLY A 201 9.73 -4.83 6.79
N GLY A 202 9.39 -6.11 6.82
CA GLY A 202 8.75 -6.69 7.99
C GLY A 202 9.06 -8.17 8.18
N ILE A 203 8.84 -8.58 9.43
CA ILE A 203 8.94 -9.96 9.89
C ILE A 203 7.60 -10.34 10.52
N TYR A 204 7.08 -11.50 10.17
CA TYR A 204 5.92 -12.10 10.82
C TYR A 204 6.26 -13.50 11.29
N ILE A 205 6.05 -13.76 12.57
CA ILE A 205 6.24 -15.04 13.24
C ILE A 205 4.85 -15.53 13.64
N PRO A 206 4.25 -16.49 12.89
CA PRO A 206 2.88 -16.94 13.14
C PRO A 206 2.69 -17.63 14.49
N GLN A 207 3.77 -18.21 15.02
CA GLN A 207 3.78 -18.87 16.33
C GLN A 207 5.14 -18.66 16.99
N VAL A 208 5.19 -17.90 18.09
CA VAL A 208 6.44 -17.54 18.76
C VAL A 208 6.97 -18.71 19.60
N PHE A 209 6.09 -19.38 20.34
CA PHE A 209 6.45 -20.47 21.22
C PHE A 209 5.69 -21.77 20.88
N GLN A 210 6.33 -22.91 21.11
CA GLN A 210 5.69 -24.20 20.92
C GLN A 210 4.51 -24.39 21.89
N GLY A 211 3.36 -24.81 21.35
CA GLY A 211 2.13 -24.98 22.14
C GLY A 211 1.41 -23.70 22.49
N ASP A 212 1.87 -22.54 22.03
CA ASP A 212 1.20 -21.24 22.19
C ASP A 212 0.52 -20.82 20.88
N THR A 213 -0.40 -19.89 20.98
CA THR A 213 -1.13 -19.28 19.87
C THR A 213 -0.70 -17.82 19.65
N MET A 214 0.43 -17.42 20.22
CA MET A 214 0.97 -16.06 20.11
C MET A 214 1.71 -15.86 18.80
N ASP A 215 1.31 -14.85 18.05
CA ASP A 215 2.08 -14.34 16.91
C ASP A 215 2.88 -13.09 17.26
N LEU A 216 3.81 -12.73 16.39
CA LEU A 216 4.54 -11.45 16.46
C LEU A 216 4.77 -10.92 15.06
N ARG A 217 4.53 -9.61 14.90
CA ARG A 217 4.84 -8.85 13.69
C ARG A 217 5.64 -7.60 14.02
N ILE A 218 6.67 -7.36 13.24
CA ILE A 218 7.49 -6.15 13.31
C ILE A 218 7.60 -5.61 11.89
N GLU A 219 7.32 -4.31 11.71
CA GLU A 219 7.40 -3.63 10.42
C GLU A 219 8.13 -2.30 10.57
N TYR A 220 8.94 -1.97 9.58
CA TYR A 220 9.64 -0.70 9.43
C TYR A 220 9.35 -0.14 8.05
N ALA A 221 8.98 1.13 7.97
CA ALA A 221 8.81 1.84 6.70
C ALA A 221 9.53 3.19 6.73
N ASP A 222 10.02 3.63 5.56
CA ASP A 222 10.91 4.78 5.41
C ASP A 222 10.73 5.46 4.04
N THR A 223 10.06 6.60 4.01
CA THR A 223 9.97 7.49 2.83
C THR A 223 10.98 8.65 2.89
N ASP A 224 11.79 8.71 3.95
CA ASP A 224 12.82 9.73 4.18
C ASP A 224 14.23 9.32 3.68
N TYR A 225 14.39 8.08 3.22
CA TYR A 225 15.68 7.53 2.82
C TYR A 225 16.37 8.34 1.73
N GLY A 226 15.64 8.73 0.68
CA GLY A 226 16.16 9.54 -0.42
C GLY A 226 16.72 10.87 0.06
N ARG A 227 15.97 11.59 0.91
CA ARG A 227 16.38 12.87 1.48
C ARG A 227 17.63 12.75 2.37
N ARG A 228 17.74 11.71 3.17
CA ARG A 228 18.94 11.53 4.04
C ARG A 228 20.23 11.33 3.26
N ARG A 229 20.16 10.77 2.05
CA ARG A 229 21.32 10.62 1.16
C ARG A 229 21.51 11.79 0.21
N HIS A 230 20.43 12.43 -0.17
CA HIS A 230 20.35 13.51 -1.14
C HIS A 230 19.39 14.58 -0.59
N PRO A 231 19.86 15.52 0.29
CA PRO A 231 18.98 16.51 0.93
C PRO A 231 18.17 17.36 -0.05
N GLU A 232 18.68 17.56 -1.26
CA GLU A 232 17.99 18.26 -2.35
C GLU A 232 16.75 17.50 -2.86
N LEU A 233 16.58 16.23 -2.51
CA LEU A 233 15.41 15.41 -2.84
C LEU A 233 14.39 15.34 -1.71
N GLY A 234 14.49 16.19 -0.69
CA GLY A 234 13.48 16.27 0.37
C GLY A 234 12.11 16.65 -0.17
N GLY A 235 11.08 16.10 0.45
CA GLY A 235 9.69 16.38 0.08
C GLY A 235 9.23 15.74 -1.23
N VAL A 236 9.96 14.79 -1.80
CA VAL A 236 9.65 14.21 -3.11
C VAL A 236 8.57 13.12 -3.01
N TRP A 237 8.62 12.27 -2.00
CA TRP A 237 7.72 11.12 -1.90
C TRP A 237 6.26 11.54 -1.77
N TYR A 238 5.37 11.04 -2.65
CA TYR A 238 3.97 11.45 -2.87
C TYR A 238 3.77 12.89 -3.37
N ASN A 239 4.80 13.63 -3.67
CA ASN A 239 4.75 14.96 -4.25
C ASN A 239 5.27 14.96 -5.68
N ASN A 240 4.85 15.95 -6.48
CA ASN A 240 5.29 16.05 -7.86
C ASN A 240 5.32 17.53 -8.27
N GLY A 241 6.25 17.89 -9.13
CA GLY A 241 6.41 19.29 -9.61
C GLY A 241 5.27 19.75 -10.51
N THR A 242 4.71 18.83 -11.30
CA THR A 242 3.61 19.12 -12.24
C THR A 242 2.26 18.92 -11.57
N TYR A 243 2.04 17.75 -10.98
CA TYR A 243 0.83 17.45 -10.20
C TYR A 243 1.06 17.84 -8.75
N THR A 244 0.95 19.13 -8.44
CA THR A 244 1.32 19.69 -7.13
C THR A 244 0.46 19.18 -5.96
N SER A 245 -0.75 18.68 -6.23
CA SER A 245 -1.55 17.95 -5.24
C SER A 245 -0.99 16.57 -4.91
N GLY A 246 -0.03 16.07 -5.70
CA GLY A 246 0.69 14.83 -5.50
C GLY A 246 -0.12 13.56 -5.73
N MET A 247 0.47 12.41 -5.39
CA MET A 247 -0.17 11.08 -5.43
C MET A 247 -1.05 10.90 -4.19
N ARG A 248 -2.09 11.71 -4.11
CA ARG A 248 -3.03 11.81 -2.98
C ARG A 248 -4.47 11.81 -3.48
N TYR A 249 -5.39 11.42 -2.61
CA TYR A 249 -6.82 11.57 -2.81
C TYR A 249 -7.43 12.28 -1.60
N ARG A 250 -8.08 13.43 -1.84
CA ARG A 250 -8.66 14.29 -0.79
C ARG A 250 -7.64 14.66 0.32
N GLY A 251 -6.39 14.90 -0.06
CA GLY A 251 -5.30 15.27 0.84
C GLY A 251 -4.55 14.10 1.50
N PHE A 252 -5.05 12.86 1.39
CA PHE A 252 -4.41 11.68 1.97
C PHE A 252 -3.54 10.96 0.93
N PRO A 253 -2.30 10.56 1.27
CA PRO A 253 -1.47 9.71 0.42
C PRO A 253 -2.21 8.43 0.02
N LEU A 254 -2.07 7.99 -1.23
CA LEU A 254 -2.65 6.73 -1.69
C LEU A 254 -1.96 5.52 -1.06
N GLY A 255 -0.69 5.67 -0.67
CA GLY A 255 0.12 4.64 -0.04
C GLY A 255 0.19 4.76 1.48
N HIS A 256 1.40 4.73 2.02
CA HIS A 256 1.65 4.65 3.46
C HIS A 256 1.19 5.92 4.20
N HIS A 257 0.49 5.72 5.31
CA HIS A 257 -0.09 6.79 6.12
C HIS A 257 0.93 7.74 6.75
N MET A 258 2.21 7.34 6.86
CA MET A 258 3.27 8.23 7.35
C MET A 258 3.56 9.41 6.40
N GLY A 259 3.17 9.30 5.12
CA GLY A 259 3.31 10.39 4.17
C GLY A 259 4.75 10.61 3.69
N THR A 260 5.06 11.88 3.41
CA THR A 260 6.33 12.35 2.86
C THR A 260 7.40 12.45 3.96
N ASP A 261 8.67 12.12 3.62
CA ASP A 261 9.84 12.23 4.49
C ASP A 261 9.58 11.64 5.90
N GLY A 262 8.94 10.47 5.94
CA GLY A 262 8.51 9.84 7.18
C GLY A 262 9.26 8.54 7.48
N ILE A 263 9.22 8.15 8.75
CA ILE A 263 9.64 6.84 9.26
C ILE A 263 8.51 6.29 10.13
N ASP A 264 8.24 5.00 10.00
CA ASP A 264 7.25 4.28 10.79
C ASP A 264 7.85 2.98 11.32
N VAL A 265 7.70 2.73 12.60
CA VAL A 265 8.06 1.47 13.28
C VAL A 265 6.83 0.92 13.95
N PHE A 266 6.41 -0.26 13.55
CA PHE A 266 5.22 -0.91 14.06
C PHE A 266 5.52 -2.29 14.60
N VAL A 267 4.97 -2.60 15.76
CA VAL A 267 5.03 -3.92 16.38
C VAL A 267 3.63 -4.34 16.79
N ARG A 268 3.22 -5.54 16.45
CA ARG A 268 1.95 -6.13 16.87
C ARG A 268 2.14 -7.58 17.30
N SER A 269 1.47 -7.95 18.37
CA SER A 269 1.32 -9.33 18.79
C SER A 269 -0.15 -9.63 19.06
N THR A 270 -0.59 -10.81 18.66
CA THR A 270 -1.91 -11.34 19.02
C THR A 270 -1.76 -12.69 19.67
N ARG A 271 -2.69 -13.03 20.57
CA ARG A 271 -2.72 -14.32 21.25
C ARG A 271 -4.16 -14.78 21.47
N TYR A 272 -4.47 -16.01 21.13
CA TYR A 272 -5.71 -16.63 21.54
C TYR A 272 -5.61 -17.05 23.01
N LEU A 273 -6.44 -16.45 23.86
CA LEU A 273 -6.54 -16.80 25.27
C LEU A 273 -7.40 -18.05 25.46
N THR A 274 -8.41 -18.21 24.62
CA THR A 274 -9.28 -19.39 24.44
C THR A 274 -9.57 -19.55 22.95
N ASP A 275 -10.26 -20.62 22.56
CA ASP A 275 -10.69 -20.86 21.17
C ASP A 275 -11.61 -19.74 20.62
N THR A 276 -12.20 -18.94 21.52
CA THR A 276 -13.17 -17.90 21.17
C THR A 276 -12.75 -16.51 21.58
N VAL A 277 -11.61 -16.32 22.26
CA VAL A 277 -11.14 -15.01 22.73
C VAL A 277 -9.72 -14.76 22.26
N GLN A 278 -9.51 -13.67 21.52
CA GLN A 278 -8.20 -13.20 21.08
C GLN A 278 -7.90 -11.85 21.71
N LEU A 279 -6.69 -11.71 22.25
CA LEU A 279 -6.12 -10.44 22.72
C LEU A 279 -5.08 -9.97 21.71
N GLY A 280 -5.14 -8.70 21.31
CA GLY A 280 -4.15 -8.02 20.50
C GLY A 280 -3.49 -6.87 21.26
N ALA A 281 -2.24 -6.62 20.98
CA ALA A 281 -1.52 -5.43 21.43
C ALA A 281 -0.63 -4.90 20.28
N ASN A 282 -0.58 -3.59 20.10
CA ASN A 282 0.34 -2.97 19.17
C ASN A 282 1.04 -1.76 19.76
N PHE A 283 2.19 -1.46 19.19
CA PHE A 283 2.97 -0.27 19.49
C PHE A 283 3.46 0.33 18.17
N ASN A 284 3.33 1.65 18.00
CA ASN A 284 3.75 2.38 16.82
C ASN A 284 4.54 3.64 17.20
N ILE A 285 5.66 3.85 16.53
CA ILE A 285 6.39 5.11 16.52
C ILE A 285 6.45 5.61 15.09
N GLN A 286 5.93 6.81 14.85
CA GLN A 286 5.92 7.42 13.55
C GLN A 286 6.48 8.84 13.63
N GLU A 287 7.33 9.19 12.65
CA GLU A 287 7.78 10.55 12.41
C GLU A 287 7.39 10.95 10.99
N ARG A 288 6.90 12.17 10.80
CA ARG A 288 6.46 12.74 9.52
C ARG A 288 7.15 14.06 9.25
N ASP A 289 7.28 14.41 7.98
CA ASP A 289 7.83 15.70 7.52
C ASP A 289 9.20 16.01 8.13
N ARG A 290 10.05 15.01 8.29
CA ARG A 290 11.37 15.11 8.93
C ARG A 290 12.32 16.09 8.24
N GLY A 291 12.02 16.46 6.99
CA GLY A 291 12.72 17.51 6.24
C GLY A 291 12.34 18.94 6.64
N GLN A 292 11.28 19.11 7.42
CA GLN A 292 10.76 20.41 7.82
C GLN A 292 11.32 20.85 9.19
N PRO A 293 11.41 22.16 9.47
CA PRO A 293 11.84 22.68 10.78
C PRO A 293 10.94 22.21 11.93
N VAL A 294 9.66 22.00 11.66
CA VAL A 294 8.70 21.42 12.59
C VAL A 294 8.22 20.11 11.97
N HIS A 295 8.43 19.01 12.66
CA HIS A 295 8.04 17.69 12.22
C HIS A 295 7.21 16.97 13.29
N GLU A 296 6.21 16.24 12.85
CA GLU A 296 5.32 15.50 13.75
C GLU A 296 5.94 14.18 14.18
N LYS A 297 5.89 13.91 15.48
CA LYS A 297 6.22 12.61 16.06
C LYS A 297 5.02 12.05 16.81
N LYS A 298 4.56 10.87 16.37
CA LYS A 298 3.48 10.10 16.99
C LYS A 298 4.06 8.89 17.72
N ARG A 299 3.58 8.66 18.93
CA ARG A 299 3.75 7.40 19.64
C ARG A 299 2.38 6.87 20.01
N GLU A 300 2.14 5.62 19.70
CA GLU A 300 0.86 4.98 19.91
C GLU A 300 1.04 3.61 20.56
N ALA A 301 0.21 3.30 21.52
CA ALA A 301 0.07 1.97 22.10
C ALA A 301 -1.42 1.62 22.14
N ALA A 302 -1.77 0.43 21.66
CA ALA A 302 -3.15 -0.01 21.65
C ALA A 302 -3.27 -1.47 22.12
N VAL A 303 -4.42 -1.77 22.70
CA VAL A 303 -4.84 -3.12 23.03
C VAL A 303 -6.23 -3.35 22.45
N ASP A 304 -6.48 -4.54 21.94
CA ASP A 304 -7.77 -4.95 21.40
C ASP A 304 -8.13 -6.36 21.87
N LEU A 305 -9.42 -6.59 22.07
CA LEU A 305 -9.98 -7.88 22.41
C LEU A 305 -11.07 -8.22 21.41
N THR A 306 -10.99 -9.42 20.86
CA THR A 306 -12.00 -9.99 19.99
C THR A 306 -12.59 -11.21 20.64
N TRP A 307 -13.93 -11.28 20.76
CA TRP A 307 -14.66 -12.39 21.28
C TRP A 307 -15.68 -12.90 20.27
N TRP A 308 -15.51 -14.15 19.83
CA TRP A 308 -16.48 -14.87 19.01
C TRP A 308 -17.51 -15.54 19.91
N TYR A 309 -18.62 -14.82 20.18
CA TYR A 309 -19.73 -15.33 20.97
C TYR A 309 -20.39 -16.55 20.30
N SER A 310 -20.50 -16.52 18.97
CA SER A 310 -20.94 -17.64 18.14
C SER A 310 -20.25 -17.55 16.77
N LYS A 311 -20.51 -18.53 15.88
CA LYS A 311 -20.00 -18.49 14.49
C LYS A 311 -20.48 -17.25 13.69
N ASP A 312 -21.59 -16.64 14.10
CA ASP A 312 -22.25 -15.53 13.40
C ASP A 312 -22.15 -14.20 14.16
N VAL A 313 -21.66 -14.22 15.42
CA VAL A 313 -21.58 -13.02 16.28
C VAL A 313 -20.17 -12.85 16.82
N GLN A 314 -19.57 -11.73 16.47
CA GLN A 314 -18.25 -11.29 16.93
C GLN A 314 -18.39 -9.95 17.65
N VAL A 315 -17.77 -9.84 18.82
CA VAL A 315 -17.70 -8.62 19.61
C VAL A 315 -16.24 -8.18 19.66
N MET A 316 -15.98 -6.93 19.30
CA MET A 316 -14.64 -6.34 19.33
C MET A 316 -14.66 -5.10 20.22
N GLY A 317 -13.61 -4.93 21.01
CA GLY A 317 -13.37 -3.74 21.81
C GLY A 317 -11.88 -3.45 21.85
N GLY A 318 -11.52 -2.18 21.94
CA GLY A 318 -10.12 -1.79 22.02
C GLY A 318 -9.93 -0.43 22.67
N TYR A 319 -8.70 -0.18 23.10
CA TYR A 319 -8.27 1.09 23.64
C TYR A 319 -6.94 1.49 23.01
N THR A 320 -6.87 2.74 22.56
CA THR A 320 -5.66 3.32 21.95
C THR A 320 -5.24 4.55 22.73
N PHE A 321 -4.01 4.55 23.20
CA PHE A 321 -3.33 5.72 23.74
C PHE A 321 -2.40 6.30 22.67
N GLN A 322 -2.53 7.60 22.40
CA GLN A 322 -1.73 8.29 21.41
C GLN A 322 -1.14 9.59 21.98
N ARG A 323 0.14 9.80 21.71
CA ARG A 323 0.83 11.06 22.02
C ARG A 323 1.42 11.64 20.73
N LEU A 324 1.03 12.87 20.43
CA LEU A 324 1.58 13.68 19.34
C LEU A 324 2.50 14.75 19.92
N THR A 325 3.64 14.97 19.27
CA THR A 325 4.60 16.05 19.60
C THR A 325 5.10 16.65 18.28
N ASN A 326 5.26 17.97 18.26
CA ASN A 326 5.82 18.73 17.15
C ASN A 326 7.17 19.32 17.58
#